data_b78f6123e7d1153aeeac81f11cb45593
#
_entry.id   b78f6123e7d1153aeeac81f11cb45593
#
_cell.length_a   1.000
_cell.length_b   1.000
_cell.length_c   1.000
_cell.angle_alpha   90.00
_cell.angle_beta   90.00
_cell.angle_gamma   90.00
#
_symmetry.space_group_name_H-M   'P 1'
#
loop_
_entity.id
_entity.type
_entity.pdbx_description
1 polymer ?
#
loop_
_entity_poly.entity_id
_entity_poly.type
_entity_poly.pdbx_seq_one_letter_code
_entity_poly.pdbx_strand_id
1 'polypeptide(L)'
;RVFRDGQLSEEVPDISDYWRDDLVIFALGCSFSFEEALLADGLNVRNVSEGVNVPMYRTDISCAPAGPFSGEMVVSMRPFKAADAIRAIQICTRFPSVHGAPIHMGDPGLIGIDNLELPDYGDAVHVAEDELPVFWACGVTPQVALEKARPPFAITHSPGHMLVTDLRNSQLAVM
;
A
#
# COMPACT_ATOMS: atom_id res chain seq x y z
N ARG A 1 -1.10 -15.23 -0.50
CA ARG A 1 0.28 -15.59 -0.86
C ARG A 1 0.91 -16.41 0.23
N VAL A 2 1.39 -17.60 -0.12
CA VAL A 2 2.11 -18.50 0.80
C VAL A 2 3.59 -18.44 0.45
N PHE A 3 4.42 -18.15 1.46
CA PHE A 3 5.87 -18.06 1.32
C PHE A 3 6.55 -19.21 2.07
N ARG A 4 7.61 -19.77 1.47
CA ARG A 4 8.52 -20.73 2.07
C ARG A 4 9.95 -20.24 1.89
N ASP A 5 10.69 -20.15 2.98
CA ASP A 5 12.07 -19.64 2.99
C ASP A 5 12.22 -18.26 2.29
N GLY A 6 11.22 -17.41 2.48
CA GLY A 6 11.16 -16.06 1.90
C GLY A 6 10.77 -16.02 0.42
N GLN A 7 10.49 -17.14 -0.23
CA GLN A 7 10.07 -17.19 -1.63
C GLN A 7 8.56 -17.42 -1.73
N LEU A 8 7.90 -16.71 -2.65
CA LEU A 8 6.50 -16.99 -2.98
C LEU A 8 6.38 -18.40 -3.57
N SER A 9 5.67 -19.26 -2.86
CA SER A 9 5.43 -20.65 -3.23
C SER A 9 4.14 -20.79 -4.05
N GLU A 10 3.07 -20.12 -3.62
CA GLU A 10 1.77 -20.23 -4.25
C GLU A 10 0.84 -19.08 -3.84
N GLU A 11 -0.21 -18.87 -4.64
CA GLU A 11 -1.34 -18.00 -4.30
C GLU A 11 -2.60 -18.86 -4.23
N VAL A 12 -3.32 -18.75 -3.12
CA VAL A 12 -4.49 -19.60 -2.85
C VAL A 12 -5.67 -18.73 -2.42
N PRO A 13 -6.91 -19.13 -2.74
CA PRO A 13 -8.11 -18.41 -2.32
C PRO A 13 -8.48 -18.66 -0.84
N ASP A 14 -7.96 -19.73 -0.25
CA ASP A 14 -8.25 -20.16 1.12
C ASP A 14 -6.95 -20.66 1.78
N ILE A 15 -6.73 -20.24 3.03
CA ILE A 15 -5.55 -20.59 3.82
C ILE A 15 -5.83 -21.61 4.92
N SER A 16 -7.01 -22.22 4.96
CA SER A 16 -7.41 -23.15 6.02
C SER A 16 -6.45 -24.33 6.15
N ASP A 17 -5.96 -24.87 5.02
CA ASP A 17 -5.00 -25.98 5.00
C ASP A 17 -3.58 -25.58 5.46
N TYR A 18 -3.30 -24.27 5.54
CA TYR A 18 -2.01 -23.73 5.98
C TYR A 18 -2.06 -23.21 7.41
N TRP A 19 -3.25 -23.24 8.03
CA TRP A 19 -3.44 -22.72 9.37
C TRP A 19 -2.70 -23.57 10.41
N ARG A 20 -2.01 -22.87 11.33
CA ARG A 20 -1.24 -23.50 12.40
C ARG A 20 -1.44 -22.70 13.68
N ASP A 21 -1.46 -23.40 14.82
CA ASP A 21 -1.69 -22.78 16.13
C ASP A 21 -0.53 -21.87 16.58
N ASP A 22 0.65 -21.99 15.95
CA ASP A 22 1.83 -21.20 16.25
C ASP A 22 1.97 -19.93 15.38
N LEU A 23 0.96 -19.62 14.55
CA LEU A 23 0.98 -18.42 13.72
C LEU A 23 0.79 -17.14 14.56
N VAL A 24 1.63 -16.13 14.28
CA VAL A 24 1.46 -14.76 14.78
C VAL A 24 0.91 -13.90 13.66
N ILE A 25 -0.20 -13.22 13.90
CA ILE A 25 -0.93 -12.45 12.88
C ILE A 25 -0.76 -10.96 13.13
N PHE A 26 -0.45 -10.23 12.06
CA PHE A 26 -0.42 -8.78 12.04
C PHE A 26 -1.52 -8.26 11.12
N ALA A 27 -2.45 -7.47 11.66
CA ALA A 27 -3.42 -6.71 10.88
C ALA A 27 -2.89 -5.29 10.70
N LEU A 28 -2.61 -4.93 9.45
CA LEU A 28 -2.08 -3.61 9.09
C LEU A 28 -3.17 -2.79 8.42
N GLY A 29 -3.18 -1.48 8.68
CA GLY A 29 -4.06 -0.55 7.99
C GLY A 29 -3.77 -0.52 6.49
N CYS A 30 -4.77 -0.15 5.69
CA CYS A 30 -4.65 -0.07 4.24
C CYS A 30 -5.11 1.30 3.72
N SER A 31 -4.41 1.82 2.72
CA SER A 31 -4.72 3.11 2.09
C SER A 31 -6.11 3.15 1.42
N PHE A 32 -6.67 2.01 1.05
CA PHE A 32 -8.04 1.95 0.53
C PHE A 32 -9.09 2.45 1.55
N SER A 33 -8.79 2.38 2.84
CA SER A 33 -9.71 2.87 3.87
C SER A 33 -9.93 4.38 3.81
N PHE A 34 -9.00 5.17 3.32
CA PHE A 34 -9.20 6.61 3.15
C PHE A 34 -9.69 6.99 1.74
N GLU A 35 -9.68 6.10 0.76
CA GLU A 35 -10.16 6.40 -0.60
C GLU A 35 -11.64 6.80 -0.60
N GLU A 36 -12.47 6.18 0.25
CA GLU A 36 -13.87 6.57 0.42
C GLU A 36 -14.01 8.05 0.81
N ALA A 37 -13.14 8.53 1.72
CA ALA A 37 -13.16 9.93 2.15
C ALA A 37 -12.67 10.88 1.04
N LEU A 38 -11.69 10.47 0.23
CA LEU A 38 -11.25 11.23 -0.94
C LEU A 38 -12.38 11.36 -1.97
N LEU A 39 -13.03 10.27 -2.30
CA LEU A 39 -14.15 10.23 -3.24
C LEU A 39 -15.35 11.04 -2.73
N ALA A 40 -15.67 10.96 -1.44
CA ALA A 40 -16.76 11.72 -0.82
C ALA A 40 -16.51 13.23 -0.85
N ASP A 41 -15.25 13.67 -0.85
CA ASP A 41 -14.85 15.08 -1.00
C ASP A 41 -14.77 15.50 -2.49
N GLY A 42 -15.06 14.61 -3.43
CA GLY A 42 -15.09 14.88 -4.87
C GLY A 42 -13.74 14.75 -5.58
N LEU A 43 -12.70 14.22 -4.93
CA LEU A 43 -11.42 13.99 -5.57
C LEU A 43 -11.49 12.78 -6.51
N ASN A 44 -10.85 12.90 -7.67
CA ASN A 44 -10.74 11.76 -8.59
C ASN A 44 -9.62 10.82 -8.13
N VAL A 45 -9.99 9.66 -7.62
CA VAL A 45 -9.05 8.57 -7.31
C VAL A 45 -8.87 7.74 -8.57
N ARG A 46 -7.77 7.93 -9.29
CA ARG A 46 -7.55 7.46 -10.67
C ARG A 46 -7.73 5.95 -10.82
N ASN A 47 -7.15 5.15 -9.96
CA ASN A 47 -7.30 3.70 -10.01
C ASN A 47 -8.77 3.25 -9.86
N VAL A 48 -9.57 3.98 -9.07
CA VAL A 48 -11.01 3.69 -8.92
C VAL A 48 -11.77 4.08 -10.19
N SER A 49 -11.51 5.27 -10.75
CA SER A 49 -12.19 5.73 -11.96
C SER A 49 -11.83 4.91 -13.21
N GLU A 50 -10.64 4.32 -13.25
CA GLU A 50 -10.19 3.43 -14.33
C GLU A 50 -10.55 1.95 -14.08
N GLY A 51 -11.00 1.59 -12.87
CA GLY A 51 -11.38 0.22 -12.52
C GLY A 51 -10.20 -0.74 -12.45
N VAL A 52 -9.02 -0.23 -12.07
CA VAL A 52 -7.77 -0.98 -11.97
C VAL A 52 -7.25 -1.01 -10.53
N ASN A 53 -6.29 -1.88 -10.25
CA ASN A 53 -5.64 -1.92 -8.94
C ASN A 53 -4.65 -0.76 -8.82
N VAL A 54 -4.56 -0.16 -7.63
CA VAL A 54 -3.65 0.96 -7.39
C VAL A 54 -2.20 0.58 -7.71
N PRO A 55 -1.43 1.42 -8.45
CA PRO A 55 -0.02 1.16 -8.70
C PRO A 55 0.80 1.26 -7.41
N MET A 56 1.69 0.29 -7.22
CA MET A 56 2.57 0.21 -6.06
C MET A 56 4.01 0.02 -6.51
N TYR A 57 4.93 0.71 -5.84
CA TYR A 57 6.33 0.79 -6.21
C TYR A 57 7.22 0.48 -5.02
N ARG A 58 8.31 -0.26 -5.23
CA ARG A 58 9.41 -0.38 -4.28
C ARG A 58 10.22 0.91 -4.33
N THR A 59 10.63 1.39 -3.17
CA THR A 59 11.43 2.61 -3.03
C THR A 59 12.82 2.29 -2.49
N ASP A 60 13.68 3.30 -2.42
CA ASP A 60 14.96 3.23 -1.70
C ASP A 60 14.85 3.66 -0.22
N ILE A 61 13.64 3.98 0.25
CA ILE A 61 13.39 4.39 1.63
C ILE A 61 13.49 3.17 2.54
N SER A 62 14.54 3.09 3.35
CA SER A 62 14.73 2.00 4.30
C SER A 62 13.74 2.06 5.46
N CYS A 63 13.10 0.94 5.77
CA CYS A 63 12.32 0.76 6.99
C CYS A 63 13.24 0.50 8.19
N ALA A 64 12.81 0.88 9.39
CA ALA A 64 13.52 0.56 10.63
C ALA A 64 13.62 -0.97 10.80
N PRO A 65 14.83 -1.54 10.94
CA PRO A 65 14.99 -2.97 11.08
C PRO A 65 14.49 -3.47 12.44
N ALA A 66 13.95 -4.69 12.46
CA ALA A 66 13.50 -5.36 13.68
C ALA A 66 13.91 -6.86 13.64
N GLY A 67 14.91 -7.24 14.41
CA GLY A 67 15.47 -8.59 14.38
C GLY A 67 15.96 -8.96 12.96
N PRO A 68 15.50 -10.08 12.39
CA PRO A 68 15.85 -10.48 11.03
C PRO A 68 15.13 -9.68 9.93
N PHE A 69 14.08 -8.92 10.29
CA PHE A 69 13.26 -8.20 9.34
C PHE A 69 13.86 -6.84 9.02
N SER A 70 14.06 -6.59 7.76
CA SER A 70 14.48 -5.30 7.21
C SER A 70 14.03 -5.23 5.74
N GLY A 71 13.96 -4.05 5.19
CA GLY A 71 13.61 -3.87 3.77
C GLY A 71 13.30 -2.42 3.48
N GLU A 72 13.07 -2.18 2.23
CA GLU A 72 12.67 -0.90 1.69
C GLU A 72 11.13 -0.79 1.70
N MET A 73 10.65 0.44 1.88
CA MET A 73 9.23 0.74 1.87
C MET A 73 8.64 0.53 0.48
N VAL A 74 7.46 -0.06 0.41
CA VAL A 74 6.60 -0.02 -0.77
C VAL A 74 5.62 1.13 -0.60
N VAL A 75 5.36 1.86 -1.67
CA VAL A 75 4.39 2.95 -1.70
C VAL A 75 3.29 2.68 -2.71
N SER A 76 2.07 3.14 -2.43
CA SER A 76 1.00 3.24 -3.43
C SER A 76 0.93 4.67 -3.95
N MET A 77 0.65 4.86 -5.25
CA MET A 77 0.63 6.18 -5.86
C MET A 77 -0.76 6.53 -6.40
N ARG A 78 -1.12 7.80 -6.24
CA ARG A 78 -2.29 8.39 -6.88
C ARG A 78 -1.94 9.77 -7.42
N PRO A 79 -2.27 10.07 -8.70
CA PRO A 79 -2.01 11.38 -9.29
C PRO A 79 -3.13 12.36 -8.90
N PHE A 80 -2.75 13.59 -8.60
CA PHE A 80 -3.67 14.68 -8.31
C PHE A 80 -3.14 16.01 -8.86
N LYS A 81 -4.03 16.90 -9.25
CA LYS A 81 -3.67 18.32 -9.45
C LYS A 81 -3.22 18.94 -8.13
N ALA A 82 -2.42 20.01 -8.18
CA ALA A 82 -1.80 20.59 -6.99
C ALA A 82 -2.82 20.92 -5.87
N ALA A 83 -3.98 21.51 -6.22
CA ALA A 83 -5.02 21.82 -5.25
C ALA A 83 -5.63 20.56 -4.62
N ASP A 84 -5.89 19.53 -5.44
CA ASP A 84 -6.45 18.26 -5.01
C ASP A 84 -5.44 17.47 -4.17
N ALA A 85 -4.12 17.54 -4.50
CA ALA A 85 -3.06 16.93 -3.70
C ALA A 85 -3.03 17.51 -2.27
N ILE A 86 -3.12 18.85 -2.13
CA ILE A 86 -3.22 19.51 -0.83
C ILE A 86 -4.45 19.02 -0.08
N ARG A 87 -5.59 18.92 -0.75
CA ARG A 87 -6.84 18.44 -0.16
C ARG A 87 -6.74 16.96 0.26
N ALA A 88 -6.15 16.13 -0.58
CA ALA A 88 -5.90 14.71 -0.28
C ALA A 88 -5.02 14.56 0.98
N ILE A 89 -3.95 15.36 1.12
CA ILE A 89 -3.11 15.36 2.32
C ILE A 89 -3.92 15.68 3.57
N GLN A 90 -4.75 16.72 3.53
CA GLN A 90 -5.59 17.13 4.67
C GLN A 90 -6.58 16.02 5.10
N ILE A 91 -7.18 15.33 4.12
CA ILE A 91 -8.13 14.24 4.37
C ILE A 91 -7.38 13.05 4.95
N CYS A 92 -6.31 12.57 4.29
CA CYS A 92 -5.59 11.37 4.68
C CYS A 92 -4.90 11.50 6.04
N THR A 93 -4.44 12.70 6.42
CA THR A 93 -3.85 12.99 7.74
C THR A 93 -4.77 12.59 8.89
N ARG A 94 -6.07 12.57 8.66
CA ARG A 94 -7.07 12.15 9.66
C ARG A 94 -7.17 10.64 9.85
N PHE A 95 -6.44 9.84 9.08
CA PHE A 95 -6.47 8.38 9.11
C PHE A 95 -5.12 7.77 9.52
N PRO A 96 -4.55 8.14 10.69
CA PRO A 96 -3.19 7.72 11.07
C PRO A 96 -3.04 6.21 11.24
N SER A 97 -4.11 5.49 11.55
CA SER A 97 -4.11 4.02 11.70
C SER A 97 -4.10 3.26 10.35
N VAL A 98 -4.32 3.97 9.24
CA VAL A 98 -4.36 3.39 7.89
C VAL A 98 -3.49 4.21 6.92
N HIS A 99 -2.25 4.41 7.30
CA HIS A 99 -1.15 5.10 6.62
C HIS A 99 -1.13 6.64 6.72
N GLY A 100 -2.23 7.29 7.10
CA GLY A 100 -2.24 8.74 7.33
C GLY A 100 -1.86 9.56 6.11
N ALA A 101 -1.06 10.63 6.33
CA ALA A 101 -0.57 11.49 5.27
C ALA A 101 0.36 10.75 4.28
N PRO A 102 0.47 11.22 3.02
CA PRO A 102 1.46 10.70 2.10
C PRO A 102 2.88 10.95 2.60
N ILE A 103 3.80 10.11 2.16
CA ILE A 103 5.23 10.17 2.55
C ILE A 103 6.07 10.93 1.54
N HIS A 104 5.58 11.07 0.31
CA HIS A 104 6.26 11.79 -0.77
C HIS A 104 5.25 12.35 -1.79
N MET A 105 5.62 13.42 -2.47
CA MET A 105 4.85 14.03 -3.56
C MET A 105 5.81 14.64 -4.59
N GLY A 106 5.51 14.46 -5.87
CA GLY A 106 6.31 15.01 -6.98
C GLY A 106 7.31 13.99 -7.53
N ASP A 107 8.54 14.40 -7.78
CA ASP A 107 9.54 13.62 -8.50
C ASP A 107 9.76 12.22 -7.88
N PRO A 108 9.34 11.12 -8.57
CA PRO A 108 9.50 9.77 -8.07
C PRO A 108 10.96 9.32 -7.96
N GLY A 109 11.87 9.92 -8.74
CA GLY A 109 13.29 9.62 -8.69
C GLY A 109 13.92 9.92 -7.32
N LEU A 110 13.35 10.86 -6.55
CA LEU A 110 13.80 11.19 -5.19
C LEU A 110 13.55 10.09 -4.16
N ILE A 111 12.77 9.08 -4.50
CA ILE A 111 12.49 7.89 -3.67
C ILE A 111 12.82 6.59 -4.39
N GLY A 112 13.68 6.65 -5.42
CA GLY A 112 14.20 5.49 -6.13
C GLY A 112 13.22 4.83 -7.12
N ILE A 113 12.21 5.55 -7.59
CA ILE A 113 11.27 5.06 -8.61
C ILE A 113 11.65 5.65 -9.97
N ASP A 114 12.13 4.82 -10.88
CA ASP A 114 12.63 5.25 -12.20
C ASP A 114 11.50 5.46 -13.22
N ASN A 115 10.41 4.68 -13.14
CA ASN A 115 9.35 4.72 -14.14
C ASN A 115 7.98 4.40 -13.53
N LEU A 116 7.06 5.36 -13.59
CA LEU A 116 5.69 5.21 -13.09
C LEU A 116 4.80 4.32 -13.98
N GLU A 117 5.21 4.05 -15.23
CA GLU A 117 4.46 3.14 -16.11
C GLU A 117 4.75 1.66 -15.83
N LEU A 118 5.74 1.36 -14.95
CA LEU A 118 6.15 0.01 -14.61
C LEU A 118 6.06 -0.23 -13.09
N PRO A 119 4.85 -0.30 -12.50
CA PRO A 119 4.70 -0.57 -11.09
C PRO A 119 5.16 -2.00 -10.74
N ASP A 120 5.74 -2.18 -9.56
CA ASP A 120 6.11 -3.51 -9.05
C ASP A 120 4.88 -4.38 -8.73
N TYR A 121 3.77 -3.72 -8.35
CA TYR A 121 2.48 -4.37 -8.06
C TYR A 121 1.34 -3.46 -8.51
N GLY A 122 0.19 -4.08 -8.79
CA GLY A 122 -0.98 -3.35 -9.30
C GLY A 122 -0.84 -2.97 -10.77
N ASP A 123 -1.57 -1.96 -11.19
CA ASP A 123 -1.67 -1.54 -12.58
C ASP A 123 -1.21 -0.09 -12.72
N ALA A 124 -0.51 0.24 -13.80
CA ALA A 124 -0.13 1.61 -14.08
C ALA A 124 -1.39 2.48 -14.32
N VAL A 125 -1.33 3.73 -13.86
CA VAL A 125 -2.35 4.74 -14.14
C VAL A 125 -1.71 5.95 -14.80
N HIS A 126 -2.45 6.62 -15.67
CA HIS A 126 -1.95 7.81 -16.34
C HIS A 126 -1.76 8.98 -15.36
N VAL A 127 -0.63 9.66 -15.45
CA VAL A 127 -0.33 10.92 -14.73
C VAL A 127 -0.30 12.03 -15.78
N ALA A 128 -1.25 12.98 -15.70
CA ALA A 128 -1.33 14.09 -16.64
C ALA A 128 -0.24 15.15 -16.34
N GLU A 129 0.07 15.99 -17.33
CA GLU A 129 1.13 17.02 -17.21
C GLU A 129 0.87 18.03 -16.08
N ASP A 130 -0.39 18.27 -15.72
CA ASP A 130 -0.78 19.19 -14.64
C ASP A 130 -1.05 18.46 -13.29
N GLU A 131 -0.70 17.17 -13.20
CA GLU A 131 -0.84 16.34 -12.00
C GLU A 131 0.50 16.05 -11.35
N LEU A 132 0.47 15.87 -10.05
CA LEU A 132 1.58 15.43 -9.23
C LEU A 132 1.33 14.00 -8.75
N PRO A 133 2.27 13.07 -8.88
CA PRO A 133 2.18 11.79 -8.21
C PRO A 133 2.33 11.98 -6.70
N VAL A 134 1.42 11.41 -5.94
CA VAL A 134 1.40 11.45 -4.48
C VAL A 134 1.49 10.03 -3.95
N PHE A 135 2.39 9.79 -3.00
CA PHE A 135 2.79 8.46 -2.56
C PHE A 135 2.48 8.23 -1.08
N TRP A 136 1.81 7.13 -0.78
CA TRP A 136 1.52 6.67 0.58
C TRP A 136 2.26 5.39 0.89
N ALA A 137 2.67 5.20 2.14
CA ALA A 137 3.14 3.90 2.60
C ALA A 137 2.10 2.81 2.28
N CYS A 138 2.56 1.60 1.93
CA CYS A 138 1.68 0.53 1.50
C CYS A 138 1.84 -0.72 2.37
N GLY A 139 0.73 -1.41 2.63
CA GLY A 139 0.67 -2.68 3.36
C GLY A 139 1.39 -3.85 2.66
N VAL A 140 1.88 -3.66 1.43
CA VAL A 140 2.75 -4.62 0.73
C VAL A 140 4.20 -4.57 1.25
N THR A 141 4.62 -3.52 1.93
CA THR A 141 5.97 -3.39 2.53
C THR A 141 6.42 -4.63 3.32
N PRO A 142 5.59 -5.28 4.18
CA PRO A 142 5.97 -6.51 4.85
C PRO A 142 6.36 -7.66 3.93
N GLN A 143 5.85 -7.73 2.70
CA GLN A 143 6.24 -8.78 1.74
C GLN A 143 7.70 -8.63 1.32
N VAL A 144 8.18 -7.40 1.11
CA VAL A 144 9.60 -7.13 0.85
C VAL A 144 10.46 -7.54 2.05
N ALA A 145 10.01 -7.23 3.27
CA ALA A 145 10.71 -7.65 4.48
C ALA A 145 10.76 -9.18 4.65
N LEU A 146 9.69 -9.91 4.26
CA LEU A 146 9.66 -11.37 4.28
C LEU A 146 10.61 -11.98 3.23
N GLU A 147 10.66 -11.44 2.03
CA GLU A 147 11.60 -11.87 0.98
C GLU A 147 13.05 -11.78 1.45
N LYS A 148 13.38 -10.73 2.22
CA LYS A 148 14.73 -10.48 2.74
C LYS A 148 15.05 -11.29 4.00
N ALA A 149 14.11 -11.40 4.93
CA ALA A 149 14.26 -12.14 6.18
C ALA A 149 14.22 -13.67 5.99
N ARG A 150 13.59 -14.14 4.92
CA ARG A 150 13.44 -15.56 4.56
C ARG A 150 12.95 -16.45 5.71
N PRO A 151 11.81 -16.11 6.35
CA PRO A 151 11.25 -17.01 7.36
C PRO A 151 10.90 -18.36 6.72
N PRO A 152 10.98 -19.47 7.46
CA PRO A 152 10.64 -20.80 6.93
C PRO A 152 9.23 -20.89 6.37
N PHE A 153 8.30 -20.10 6.96
CA PHE A 153 6.91 -20.03 6.55
C PHE A 153 6.31 -18.65 6.85
N ALA A 154 5.55 -18.13 5.91
CA ALA A 154 4.74 -16.92 6.09
C ALA A 154 3.55 -16.93 5.14
N ILE A 155 2.50 -16.19 5.51
CA ILE A 155 1.32 -15.97 4.68
C ILE A 155 1.07 -14.45 4.65
N THR A 156 0.76 -13.94 3.47
CA THR A 156 0.33 -12.53 3.29
C THR A 156 -0.93 -12.47 2.44
N HIS A 157 -1.58 -11.31 2.42
CA HIS A 157 -2.58 -11.03 1.39
C HIS A 157 -1.91 -10.92 0.00
N SER A 158 -2.65 -11.11 -1.07
CA SER A 158 -2.21 -10.70 -2.41
C SER A 158 -2.37 -9.19 -2.57
N PRO A 159 -1.42 -8.48 -3.25
CA PRO A 159 -1.55 -7.05 -3.49
C PRO A 159 -2.92 -6.68 -4.09
N GLY A 160 -3.58 -5.67 -3.52
CA GLY A 160 -4.94 -5.26 -3.92
C GLY A 160 -6.06 -6.07 -3.28
N HIS A 161 -5.78 -7.14 -2.54
CA HIS A 161 -6.77 -7.93 -1.80
C HIS A 161 -6.59 -7.68 -0.31
N MET A 162 -7.66 -7.33 0.40
CA MET A 162 -7.59 -6.92 1.80
C MET A 162 -8.55 -7.72 2.67
N LEU A 163 -8.21 -7.80 3.96
CA LEU A 163 -9.16 -8.23 4.96
C LEU A 163 -10.26 -7.17 5.11
N VAL A 164 -11.50 -7.57 4.84
CA VAL A 164 -12.69 -6.74 5.09
C VAL A 164 -13.16 -7.01 6.51
N THR A 165 -13.39 -5.95 7.27
CA THR A 165 -13.87 -6.00 8.66
C THR A 165 -15.24 -5.33 8.80
N ASP A 166 -15.86 -5.44 9.98
CA ASP A 166 -17.11 -4.74 10.31
C ASP A 166 -16.91 -3.24 10.63
N LEU A 167 -15.67 -2.77 10.71
CA LEU A 167 -15.35 -1.36 10.93
C LEU A 167 -15.66 -0.54 9.67
N ARG A 168 -16.44 0.51 9.82
CA ARG A 168 -16.61 1.50 8.75
C ARG A 168 -15.35 2.35 8.61
N ASN A 169 -14.98 2.71 7.39
CA ASN A 169 -13.81 3.54 7.12
C ASN A 169 -13.83 4.86 7.92
N SER A 170 -15.00 5.49 8.08
CA SER A 170 -15.16 6.71 8.86
C SER A 170 -14.78 6.57 10.35
N GLN A 171 -14.81 5.37 10.92
CA GLN A 171 -14.42 5.10 12.31
C GLN A 171 -12.90 5.06 12.50
N LEU A 172 -12.14 4.96 11.40
CA LEU A 172 -10.68 4.99 11.39
C LEU A 172 -10.11 6.41 11.36
N ALA A 173 -10.98 7.41 11.14
CA ALA A 173 -10.60 8.80 11.17
C ALA A 173 -10.50 9.33 12.61
N VAL A 174 -9.46 10.13 12.87
CA VAL A 174 -9.38 10.97 14.09
C VAL A 174 -10.00 12.34 13.84
N MET A 175 -10.56 12.94 14.90
CA MET A 175 -11.16 14.30 14.84
C MET A 175 -10.07 15.38 14.90
#